data_61db0c21bfd45e9677cb9e869a35945e
#
_entry.id   61db0c21bfd45e9677cb9e869a35945e
#
_cell.length_a   1.000
_cell.length_b   1.000
_cell.length_c   1.000
_cell.angle_alpha   90.00
_cell.angle_beta   90.00
_cell.angle_gamma   90.00
#
_symmetry.space_group_name_H-M   'P 1'
#
loop_
_entity.id
_entity.type
_entity.pdbx_description
1 polymer ?
#
loop_
_entity_poly.entity_id
_entity_poly.type
_entity_poly.pdbx_seq_one_letter_code
_entity_poly.pdbx_strand_id
1 'polypeptide(L)'
;MPFMDGLTLCKLVKKELPDIKIVILSGYDDFNYAKQAINIGVEDYLLKPITKNAFIERLEEIHNRYEHEKTQKEYYEKFKLEMQEYERNASRDFFESLVRADFDLEEIYRRADRLNLDIVAEAYNILIFTPDASDSSYNSSEGYSDWEAEVHKKIENYFLSHPVAMLFRHQVFSYAILVKGQRDTIKKNTCECVETIQKIMEETRANVDWFVAVGEEADRLSRIKQSYHTAARTYAFRYLYDGHILYYNMLEQVKENSADTSKTEAVQLKNVNINALNPEILQKFLSSGLEDEVDSFVHDYFHAIGREPMESLVFRNYVVLNVRFSVLSFLKKLDMMIRNCPEKRQMML
;
A
#
# COMPACT_ATOMS: atom_id res chain seq x y z
N MET A 1 -10.50 50.42 22.34
CA MET A 1 -11.37 50.12 21.21
C MET A 1 -12.80 50.14 21.73
N PRO A 2 -13.78 50.71 21.03
CA PRO A 2 -15.10 50.97 21.64
C PRO A 2 -15.95 49.73 21.92
N PHE A 3 -15.68 48.57 21.31
CA PHE A 3 -16.52 47.38 21.44
C PHE A 3 -15.79 46.10 21.93
N MET A 4 -14.46 46.12 21.98
CA MET A 4 -13.67 44.95 22.40
C MET A 4 -12.30 45.41 22.89
N ASP A 5 -11.83 44.87 24.01
CA ASP A 5 -10.47 45.15 24.47
C ASP A 5 -9.42 44.30 23.71
N GLY A 6 -8.16 44.70 23.74
CA GLY A 6 -7.08 44.06 22.98
C GLY A 6 -6.81 42.61 23.43
N LEU A 7 -6.96 42.30 24.72
CA LEU A 7 -6.74 40.96 25.25
C LEU A 7 -7.84 39.98 24.80
N THR A 8 -9.09 40.46 24.77
CA THR A 8 -10.21 39.67 24.22
C THR A 8 -10.02 39.40 22.74
N LEU A 9 -9.53 40.41 21.97
CA LEU A 9 -9.19 40.21 20.56
C LEU A 9 -8.10 39.12 20.40
N CYS A 10 -7.01 39.20 21.19
CA CYS A 10 -5.93 38.20 21.14
C CYS A 10 -6.45 36.78 21.45
N LYS A 11 -7.34 36.63 22.42
CA LYS A 11 -7.99 35.31 22.71
C LYS A 11 -8.77 34.78 21.53
N LEU A 12 -9.55 35.59 20.84
CA LEU A 12 -10.33 35.20 19.68
C LEU A 12 -9.41 34.80 18.52
N VAL A 13 -8.39 35.64 18.23
CA VAL A 13 -7.42 35.37 17.17
C VAL A 13 -6.65 34.06 17.43
N LYS A 14 -6.21 33.83 18.67
CA LYS A 14 -5.53 32.55 19.03
C LYS A 14 -6.42 31.35 18.95
N LYS A 15 -7.74 31.51 19.17
CA LYS A 15 -8.70 30.41 19.00
C LYS A 15 -8.90 30.03 17.54
N GLU A 16 -9.01 31.01 16.66
CA GLU A 16 -9.23 30.78 15.22
C GLU A 16 -7.92 30.44 14.48
N LEU A 17 -6.80 31.03 14.89
CA LEU A 17 -5.48 30.90 14.29
C LEU A 17 -4.43 30.59 15.37
N PRO A 18 -4.31 29.34 15.84
CA PRO A 18 -3.43 28.96 16.96
C PRO A 18 -1.95 29.28 16.75
N ASP A 19 -1.48 29.16 15.52
CA ASP A 19 -0.05 29.33 15.17
C ASP A 19 0.37 30.79 14.95
N ILE A 20 -0.59 31.72 14.92
CA ILE A 20 -0.26 33.14 14.70
C ILE A 20 0.55 33.70 15.87
N LYS A 21 1.61 34.45 15.58
CA LYS A 21 2.41 35.18 16.59
C LYS A 21 1.78 36.53 16.82
N ILE A 22 1.45 36.84 18.06
CA ILE A 22 0.81 38.10 18.47
C ILE A 22 1.77 38.89 19.35
N VAL A 23 2.01 40.14 19.00
CA VAL A 23 2.76 41.11 19.80
C VAL A 23 1.83 42.22 20.22
N ILE A 24 1.77 42.52 21.50
CA ILE A 24 0.99 43.64 22.04
C ILE A 24 1.87 44.85 22.21
N LEU A 25 1.44 46.02 21.69
CA LEU A 25 2.09 47.30 21.89
C LEU A 25 1.16 48.21 22.71
N SER A 26 1.49 48.45 23.98
CA SER A 26 0.64 49.14 24.95
C SER A 26 1.32 50.39 25.54
N GLY A 27 0.49 51.40 25.85
CA GLY A 27 0.93 52.56 26.65
C GLY A 27 0.70 52.38 28.17
N TYR A 28 0.14 51.25 28.59
CA TYR A 28 -0.15 50.95 29.98
C TYR A 28 0.92 50.02 30.54
N ASP A 29 1.62 50.46 31.55
CA ASP A 29 2.56 49.69 32.36
C ASP A 29 1.79 49.00 33.51
N ASP A 30 0.88 48.08 33.18
CA ASP A 30 0.10 47.34 34.17
C ASP A 30 0.52 45.89 34.14
N PHE A 31 1.09 45.42 35.21
CA PHE A 31 1.56 44.08 35.42
C PHE A 31 0.43 43.02 35.20
N ASN A 32 -0.80 43.34 35.56
CA ASN A 32 -1.93 42.45 35.38
C ASN A 32 -2.29 42.24 33.89
N TYR A 33 -2.16 43.29 33.07
CA TYR A 33 -2.35 43.18 31.61
C TYR A 33 -1.25 42.35 30.97
N ALA A 34 0.00 42.56 31.35
CA ALA A 34 1.12 41.76 30.86
C ALA A 34 0.95 40.25 31.23
N LYS A 35 0.56 39.98 32.48
CA LYS A 35 0.28 38.58 32.95
C LYS A 35 -0.86 37.96 32.21
N GLN A 36 -1.94 38.68 31.94
CA GLN A 36 -3.06 38.17 31.14
C GLN A 36 -2.63 37.90 29.68
N ALA A 37 -1.82 38.76 29.07
CA ALA A 37 -1.28 38.58 27.73
C ALA A 37 -0.46 37.27 27.64
N ILE A 38 0.43 37.02 28.61
CA ILE A 38 1.20 35.78 28.70
C ILE A 38 0.29 34.55 28.80
N ASN A 39 -0.76 34.59 29.61
CA ASN A 39 -1.72 33.48 29.75
C ASN A 39 -2.53 33.22 28.48
N ILE A 40 -2.69 34.22 27.61
CA ILE A 40 -3.34 34.05 26.29
C ILE A 40 -2.37 33.44 25.28
N GLY A 41 -1.06 33.48 25.55
CA GLY A 41 -0.01 32.98 24.64
C GLY A 41 0.37 34.04 23.59
N VAL A 42 0.37 35.31 23.94
CA VAL A 42 1.02 36.33 23.08
C VAL A 42 2.53 36.14 23.11
N GLU A 43 3.18 36.44 22.00
CA GLU A 43 4.62 36.23 21.85
C GLU A 43 5.43 37.26 22.63
N ASP A 44 4.95 38.51 22.64
CA ASP A 44 5.58 39.59 23.37
C ASP A 44 4.62 40.72 23.76
N TYR A 45 5.00 41.49 24.80
CA TYR A 45 4.26 42.64 25.28
C TYR A 45 5.21 43.84 25.39
N LEU A 46 5.08 44.84 24.50
CA LEU A 46 5.96 45.95 24.35
C LEU A 46 5.30 47.22 24.91
N LEU A 47 6.06 48.02 25.69
CA LEU A 47 5.60 49.28 26.28
C LEU A 47 5.95 50.49 25.39
N LYS A 48 5.00 51.40 25.24
CA LYS A 48 5.23 52.75 24.66
C LYS A 48 5.74 53.71 25.73
N PRO A 49 6.71 54.62 25.38
CA PRO A 49 7.29 54.84 24.06
C PRO A 49 8.38 53.82 23.72
N ILE A 50 8.35 53.27 22.50
CA ILE A 50 9.39 52.38 21.98
C ILE A 50 10.07 53.05 20.78
N THR A 51 11.38 52.96 20.67
CA THR A 51 12.10 53.46 19.51
C THR A 51 11.93 52.54 18.31
N LYS A 52 12.03 53.08 17.09
CA LYS A 52 11.93 52.28 15.86
C LYS A 52 12.92 51.13 15.85
N ASN A 53 14.15 51.36 16.27
CA ASN A 53 15.21 50.36 16.26
C ASN A 53 14.89 49.20 17.25
N ALA A 54 14.51 49.55 18.49
CA ALA A 54 14.14 48.55 19.48
C ALA A 54 12.91 47.71 19.06
N PHE A 55 11.95 48.32 18.34
CA PHE A 55 10.80 47.60 17.82
C PHE A 55 11.18 46.62 16.71
N ILE A 56 12.03 47.06 15.76
CA ILE A 56 12.52 46.20 14.67
C ILE A 56 13.33 45.04 15.24
N GLU A 57 14.29 45.32 16.13
CA GLU A 57 15.13 44.30 16.77
C GLU A 57 14.28 43.22 17.45
N ARG A 58 13.21 43.63 18.14
CA ARG A 58 12.31 42.68 18.80
C ARG A 58 11.49 41.84 17.84
N LEU A 59 11.04 42.41 16.72
CA LEU A 59 10.36 41.65 15.67
C LEU A 59 11.31 40.67 14.98
N GLU A 60 12.56 41.04 14.73
CA GLU A 60 13.59 40.17 14.17
C GLU A 60 13.88 38.98 15.10
N GLU A 61 14.00 39.21 16.41
CA GLU A 61 14.16 38.13 17.39
C GLU A 61 12.98 37.12 17.35
N ILE A 62 11.75 37.65 17.31
CA ILE A 62 10.54 36.84 17.25
C ILE A 62 10.50 36.06 15.94
N HIS A 63 10.82 36.73 14.82
CA HIS A 63 10.86 36.08 13.51
C HIS A 63 11.90 34.94 13.44
N ASN A 64 13.12 35.22 13.90
CA ASN A 64 14.19 34.21 13.91
C ASN A 64 13.84 33.01 14.80
N ARG A 65 13.20 33.23 15.95
CA ARG A 65 12.71 32.15 16.82
C ARG A 65 11.63 31.33 16.14
N TYR A 66 10.67 31.98 15.48
CA TYR A 66 9.61 31.32 14.72
C TYR A 66 10.16 30.46 13.57
N GLU A 67 11.08 30.99 12.78
CA GLU A 67 11.71 30.26 11.69
C GLU A 67 12.51 29.04 12.20
N HIS A 68 13.17 29.20 13.34
CA HIS A 68 13.91 28.11 13.97
C HIS A 68 12.95 27.00 14.48
N GLU A 69 11.87 27.35 15.17
CA GLU A 69 10.84 26.43 15.62
C GLU A 69 10.20 25.68 14.44
N LYS A 70 9.88 26.39 13.34
CA LYS A 70 9.31 25.84 12.12
C LYS A 70 10.26 24.85 11.46
N THR A 71 11.52 25.24 11.29
CA THR A 71 12.55 24.37 10.70
C THR A 71 12.77 23.10 11.53
N GLN A 72 12.79 23.21 12.86
CA GLN A 72 12.89 22.04 13.74
C GLN A 72 11.69 21.12 13.60
N LYS A 73 10.46 21.68 13.52
CA LYS A 73 9.23 20.90 13.33
C LYS A 73 9.24 20.15 11.98
N GLU A 74 9.57 20.86 10.91
CA GLU A 74 9.68 20.26 9.56
C GLU A 74 10.75 19.15 9.52
N TYR A 75 11.91 19.38 10.15
CA TYR A 75 12.96 18.38 10.25
C TYR A 75 12.48 17.14 11.04
N TYR A 76 11.79 17.34 12.16
CA TYR A 76 11.26 16.26 12.98
C TYR A 76 10.19 15.43 12.23
N GLU A 77 9.29 16.10 11.52
CA GLU A 77 8.26 15.45 10.70
C GLU A 77 8.91 14.61 9.58
N LYS A 78 9.90 15.19 8.89
CA LYS A 78 10.65 14.47 7.85
C LYS A 78 11.40 13.26 8.42
N PHE A 79 12.10 13.43 9.52
CA PHE A 79 12.81 12.36 10.20
C PHE A 79 11.86 11.22 10.62
N LYS A 80 10.68 11.57 11.13
CA LYS A 80 9.64 10.61 11.50
C LYS A 80 9.17 9.77 10.30
N LEU A 81 8.95 10.42 9.15
CA LEU A 81 8.58 9.73 7.91
C LEU A 81 9.70 8.78 7.43
N GLU A 82 10.94 9.25 7.40
CA GLU A 82 12.10 8.43 7.01
C GLU A 82 12.27 7.20 7.94
N MET A 83 12.07 7.38 9.25
CA MET A 83 12.11 6.26 10.20
C MET A 83 10.99 5.25 9.95
N GLN A 84 9.77 5.70 9.69
CA GLN A 84 8.65 4.82 9.37
C GLN A 84 8.89 4.03 8.07
N GLU A 85 9.46 4.67 7.05
CA GLU A 85 9.83 3.99 5.81
C GLU A 85 10.93 2.94 6.03
N TYR A 86 11.93 3.29 6.84
CA TYR A 86 13.00 2.35 7.20
C TYR A 86 12.45 1.12 7.94
N GLU A 87 11.59 1.31 8.93
CA GLU A 87 10.95 0.22 9.68
C GLU A 87 10.08 -0.67 8.77
N ARG A 88 9.32 -0.07 7.86
CA ARG A 88 8.50 -0.81 6.86
C ARG A 88 9.37 -1.65 5.93
N ASN A 89 10.47 -1.10 5.44
CA ASN A 89 11.38 -1.82 4.54
C ASN A 89 12.09 -2.95 5.30
N ALA A 90 12.57 -2.69 6.52
CA ALA A 90 13.22 -3.70 7.35
C ALA A 90 12.26 -4.86 7.70
N SER A 91 11.00 -4.56 8.00
CA SER A 91 9.97 -5.57 8.26
C SER A 91 9.66 -6.41 7.02
N ARG A 92 9.60 -5.77 5.84
CA ARG A 92 9.42 -6.50 4.57
C ARG A 92 10.59 -7.42 4.27
N ASP A 93 11.81 -6.91 4.39
CA ASP A 93 13.03 -7.69 4.14
C ASP A 93 13.16 -8.87 5.11
N PHE A 94 12.75 -8.66 6.37
CA PHE A 94 12.64 -9.73 7.35
C PHE A 94 11.65 -10.81 6.91
N PHE A 95 10.43 -10.43 6.50
CA PHE A 95 9.42 -11.37 6.03
C PHE A 95 9.89 -12.15 4.80
N GLU A 96 10.48 -11.47 3.81
CA GLU A 96 11.04 -12.14 2.64
C GLU A 96 12.12 -13.16 3.02
N SER A 97 13.00 -12.82 3.96
CA SER A 97 14.01 -13.72 4.46
C SER A 97 13.40 -14.93 5.15
N LEU A 98 12.34 -14.74 5.93
CA LEU A 98 11.61 -15.78 6.65
C LEU A 98 10.96 -16.78 5.68
N VAL A 99 10.29 -16.30 4.63
CA VAL A 99 9.58 -17.16 3.67
C VAL A 99 10.50 -17.83 2.65
N ARG A 100 11.68 -17.25 2.36
CA ARG A 100 12.73 -17.89 1.54
C ARG A 100 13.50 -18.96 2.30
N ALA A 101 13.49 -18.87 3.64
CA ALA A 101 14.34 -19.68 4.52
C ALA A 101 15.83 -19.50 4.22
N ASP A 102 16.27 -18.24 3.99
CA ASP A 102 17.63 -17.88 3.63
C ASP A 102 18.58 -17.89 4.84
N PHE A 103 18.04 -17.93 6.07
CA PHE A 103 18.81 -17.89 7.31
C PHE A 103 18.46 -19.08 8.23
N ASP A 104 19.37 -19.37 9.13
CA ASP A 104 19.09 -20.30 10.22
C ASP A 104 18.13 -19.69 11.26
N LEU A 105 17.58 -20.54 12.11
CA LEU A 105 16.58 -20.11 13.11
C LEU A 105 17.14 -19.07 14.09
N GLU A 106 18.43 -19.17 14.47
CA GLU A 106 19.05 -18.24 15.41
C GLU A 106 19.13 -16.83 14.84
N GLU A 107 19.51 -16.72 13.56
CA GLU A 107 19.56 -15.43 12.88
C GLU A 107 18.16 -14.83 12.67
N ILE A 108 17.14 -15.66 12.37
CA ILE A 108 15.75 -15.23 12.26
C ILE A 108 15.26 -14.63 13.58
N TYR A 109 15.49 -15.31 14.72
CA TYR A 109 15.10 -14.78 16.04
C TYR A 109 15.85 -13.49 16.39
N ARG A 110 17.15 -13.39 16.09
CA ARG A 110 17.96 -12.19 16.33
C ARG A 110 17.45 -10.99 15.52
N ARG A 111 17.05 -11.22 14.28
CA ARG A 111 16.46 -10.16 13.41
C ARG A 111 15.08 -9.74 13.88
N ALA A 112 14.24 -10.70 14.28
CA ALA A 112 12.93 -10.40 14.84
C ALA A 112 13.03 -9.55 16.11
N ASP A 113 13.96 -9.89 17.02
CA ASP A 113 14.22 -9.12 18.25
C ASP A 113 14.65 -7.68 17.96
N ARG A 114 15.54 -7.46 16.97
CA ARG A 114 15.94 -6.10 16.55
C ARG A 114 14.78 -5.26 16.01
N LEU A 115 13.76 -5.91 15.42
CA LEU A 115 12.57 -5.26 14.89
C LEU A 115 11.41 -5.23 15.88
N ASN A 116 11.63 -5.67 17.12
CA ASN A 116 10.60 -5.86 18.15
C ASN A 116 9.41 -6.72 17.66
N LEU A 117 9.68 -7.72 16.81
CA LEU A 117 8.69 -8.66 16.32
C LEU A 117 8.68 -9.92 17.20
N ASP A 118 7.59 -10.15 17.91
CA ASP A 118 7.38 -11.38 18.66
C ASP A 118 6.89 -12.50 17.74
N ILE A 119 7.83 -13.32 17.25
CA ILE A 119 7.56 -14.44 16.34
C ILE A 119 7.49 -15.78 17.04
N VAL A 120 7.58 -15.83 18.37
CA VAL A 120 7.62 -17.09 19.13
C VAL A 120 6.21 -17.66 19.25
N ALA A 121 5.98 -18.86 18.74
CA ALA A 121 4.71 -19.59 18.85
C ALA A 121 4.91 -21.09 18.53
N GLU A 122 3.88 -21.90 18.80
CA GLU A 122 3.86 -23.34 18.49
C GLU A 122 3.34 -23.67 17.10
N ALA A 123 2.51 -22.78 16.55
CA ALA A 123 1.93 -22.94 15.22
C ALA A 123 1.76 -21.59 14.52
N TYR A 124 1.77 -21.64 13.20
CA TYR A 124 1.74 -20.47 12.32
C TYR A 124 0.82 -20.69 11.13
N ASN A 125 0.31 -19.62 10.56
CA ASN A 125 -0.34 -19.64 9.27
C ASN A 125 -0.01 -18.35 8.49
N ILE A 126 0.10 -18.45 7.17
CA ILE A 126 0.28 -17.30 6.29
C ILE A 126 -1.01 -17.05 5.51
N LEU A 127 -1.46 -15.79 5.54
CA LEU A 127 -2.51 -15.29 4.68
C LEU A 127 -1.92 -14.29 3.69
N ILE A 128 -2.40 -14.29 2.47
CA ILE A 128 -2.11 -13.23 1.49
C ILE A 128 -3.41 -12.50 1.21
N PHE A 129 -3.41 -11.19 1.45
CA PHE A 129 -4.58 -10.33 1.29
C PHE A 129 -4.30 -9.23 0.28
N THR A 130 -5.25 -8.98 -0.63
CA THR A 130 -5.26 -7.81 -1.50
C THR A 130 -6.60 -7.09 -1.38
N PRO A 131 -6.60 -5.77 -1.09
CA PRO A 131 -7.84 -4.99 -0.97
C PRO A 131 -8.49 -4.66 -2.32
N ASP A 132 -7.75 -4.75 -3.42
CA ASP A 132 -8.27 -4.65 -4.78
C ASP A 132 -7.68 -5.77 -5.64
N ALA A 133 -8.48 -6.77 -5.93
CA ALA A 133 -8.10 -7.90 -6.79
C ALA A 133 -8.35 -7.61 -8.28
N SER A 134 -9.05 -6.51 -8.62
CA SER A 134 -9.24 -6.10 -10.00
C SER A 134 -7.95 -5.50 -10.56
N ASP A 135 -7.53 -5.95 -11.74
CA ASP A 135 -6.35 -5.41 -12.45
C ASP A 135 -6.54 -3.94 -12.92
N SER A 136 -7.69 -3.32 -12.60
CA SER A 136 -8.04 -1.96 -13.02
C SER A 136 -7.24 -0.85 -12.34
N SER A 137 -6.61 -1.12 -11.20
CA SER A 137 -5.77 -0.16 -10.47
C SER A 137 -4.47 0.21 -11.19
N TYR A 138 -4.04 -0.56 -12.20
CA TYR A 138 -2.86 -0.22 -13.01
C TYR A 138 -3.11 0.88 -14.07
N ASN A 139 -4.37 1.20 -14.38
CA ASN A 139 -4.73 2.13 -15.45
C ASN A 139 -5.29 3.47 -14.98
N SER A 140 -5.47 3.69 -13.68
CA SER A 140 -5.87 5.00 -13.17
C SER A 140 -4.64 5.86 -12.92
N SER A 141 -4.42 6.83 -13.82
CA SER A 141 -3.50 7.97 -13.63
C SER A 141 -3.97 8.93 -12.51
N GLU A 142 -5.05 8.62 -11.84
CA GLU A 142 -5.54 9.28 -10.65
C GLU A 142 -4.92 8.60 -9.44
N GLY A 143 -4.23 9.39 -8.62
CA GLY A 143 -3.50 8.94 -7.45
C GLY A 143 -4.36 8.13 -6.47
N TYR A 144 -3.70 7.53 -5.49
CA TYR A 144 -4.26 6.75 -4.39
C TYR A 144 -5.65 7.26 -4.00
N SER A 145 -6.68 6.43 -4.18
CA SER A 145 -8.05 6.87 -3.88
C SER A 145 -8.25 6.93 -2.36
N ASP A 146 -9.08 7.87 -1.89
CA ASP A 146 -9.33 8.08 -0.46
C ASP A 146 -9.78 6.81 0.27
N TRP A 147 -10.51 5.91 -0.41
CA TRP A 147 -10.98 4.66 0.17
C TRP A 147 -9.84 3.63 0.37
N GLU A 148 -8.88 3.56 -0.56
CA GLU A 148 -7.70 2.69 -0.41
C GLU A 148 -6.88 3.10 0.81
N ALA A 149 -6.67 4.41 1.00
CA ALA A 149 -6.01 4.94 2.18
C ALA A 149 -6.78 4.60 3.47
N GLU A 150 -8.11 4.63 3.44
CA GLU A 150 -8.95 4.26 4.58
C GLU A 150 -8.85 2.76 4.91
N VAL A 151 -8.93 1.88 3.90
CA VAL A 151 -8.75 0.43 4.07
C VAL A 151 -7.37 0.13 4.63
N HIS A 152 -6.31 0.67 4.03
CA HIS A 152 -4.95 0.51 4.53
C HIS A 152 -4.81 0.91 6.00
N LYS A 153 -5.35 2.07 6.36
CA LYS A 153 -5.31 2.56 7.74
C LYS A 153 -6.07 1.66 8.72
N LYS A 154 -7.25 1.16 8.34
CA LYS A 154 -8.04 0.24 9.18
C LYS A 154 -7.31 -1.10 9.38
N ILE A 155 -6.76 -1.67 8.31
CA ILE A 155 -6.00 -2.92 8.33
C ILE A 155 -4.73 -2.76 9.18
N GLU A 156 -3.92 -1.73 8.92
CA GLU A 156 -2.71 -1.46 9.70
C GLU A 156 -3.04 -1.27 11.19
N ASN A 157 -4.04 -0.48 11.54
CA ASN A 157 -4.43 -0.25 12.93
C ASN A 157 -4.88 -1.53 13.65
N TYR A 158 -5.62 -2.39 12.96
CA TYR A 158 -6.04 -3.67 13.54
C TYR A 158 -4.84 -4.57 13.85
N PHE A 159 -3.97 -4.78 12.86
CA PHE A 159 -2.84 -5.70 13.02
C PHE A 159 -1.72 -5.15 13.91
N LEU A 160 -1.51 -3.82 13.97
CA LEU A 160 -0.57 -3.19 14.91
C LEU A 160 -0.94 -3.43 16.38
N SER A 161 -2.23 -3.57 16.68
CA SER A 161 -2.73 -3.82 18.04
C SER A 161 -2.95 -5.31 18.34
N HIS A 162 -2.81 -6.20 17.35
CA HIS A 162 -3.20 -7.60 17.49
C HIS A 162 -1.99 -8.50 17.82
N PRO A 163 -1.95 -9.14 19.01
CA PRO A 163 -0.75 -9.87 19.47
C PRO A 163 -0.49 -11.18 18.74
N VAL A 164 -1.50 -11.74 18.05
CA VAL A 164 -1.42 -13.05 17.39
C VAL A 164 -1.21 -12.97 15.88
N ALA A 165 -1.13 -11.75 15.31
CA ALA A 165 -0.93 -11.60 13.88
C ALA A 165 0.01 -10.43 13.57
N MET A 166 0.85 -10.60 12.57
CA MET A 166 1.78 -9.59 12.08
C MET A 166 1.52 -9.31 10.61
N LEU A 167 1.44 -8.02 10.27
CA LEU A 167 1.18 -7.54 8.92
C LEU A 167 2.50 -7.15 8.25
N PHE A 168 2.72 -7.66 7.05
CA PHE A 168 3.86 -7.32 6.20
C PHE A 168 3.36 -6.85 4.84
N ARG A 169 3.99 -5.83 4.26
CA ARG A 169 3.76 -5.50 2.85
C ARG A 169 4.44 -6.53 1.98
N HIS A 170 3.63 -7.19 1.13
CA HIS A 170 4.11 -8.25 0.25
C HIS A 170 4.41 -7.71 -1.16
N GLN A 171 3.47 -6.97 -1.74
CA GLN A 171 3.59 -6.25 -3.01
C GLN A 171 3.03 -4.84 -2.86
N VAL A 172 3.02 -4.04 -3.93
CA VAL A 172 2.53 -2.65 -3.89
C VAL A 172 1.13 -2.55 -3.31
N PHE A 173 0.25 -3.50 -3.68
CA PHE A 173 -1.17 -3.53 -3.30
C PHE A 173 -1.57 -4.78 -2.52
N SER A 174 -0.65 -5.54 -1.98
CA SER A 174 -0.97 -6.75 -1.21
C SER A 174 -0.20 -6.85 0.09
N TYR A 175 -0.79 -7.56 1.04
CA TYR A 175 -0.24 -7.84 2.36
C TYR A 175 -0.03 -9.34 2.55
N ALA A 176 1.02 -9.68 3.26
CA ALA A 176 1.17 -10.98 3.87
C ALA A 176 0.94 -10.84 5.37
N ILE A 177 0.15 -11.73 5.94
CA ILE A 177 -0.21 -11.74 7.35
C ILE A 177 0.30 -13.05 7.95
N LEU A 178 1.23 -12.95 8.89
CA LEU A 178 1.70 -14.08 9.67
C LEU A 178 0.84 -14.18 10.92
N VAL A 179 -0.02 -15.17 10.96
CA VAL A 179 -0.82 -15.53 12.15
C VAL A 179 -0.03 -16.55 12.98
N LYS A 180 -0.01 -16.37 14.29
CA LYS A 180 0.67 -17.24 15.25
C LYS A 180 -0.25 -17.67 16.38
N GLY A 181 0.07 -18.77 17.02
CA GLY A 181 -0.70 -19.27 18.17
C GLY A 181 -0.23 -20.62 18.68
N GLN A 182 -1.02 -21.20 19.58
CA GLN A 182 -0.86 -22.59 20.00
C GLN A 182 -1.49 -23.51 18.94
N ARG A 183 -1.14 -24.78 18.95
CA ARG A 183 -1.62 -25.76 17.95
C ARG A 183 -3.13 -25.91 17.91
N ASP A 184 -3.80 -25.72 19.05
CA ASP A 184 -5.26 -25.80 19.19
C ASP A 184 -5.97 -24.49 18.86
N THR A 185 -5.28 -23.34 18.92
CA THR A 185 -5.85 -22.03 18.71
C THR A 185 -5.56 -21.43 17.33
N ILE A 186 -4.56 -21.94 16.60
CA ILE A 186 -4.11 -21.34 15.33
C ILE A 186 -5.23 -21.22 14.29
N LYS A 187 -6.10 -22.24 14.18
CA LYS A 187 -7.26 -22.21 13.28
C LYS A 187 -8.22 -21.09 13.64
N LYS A 188 -8.53 -20.97 14.93
CA LYS A 188 -9.41 -19.94 15.44
C LYS A 188 -8.83 -18.56 15.17
N ASN A 189 -7.55 -18.33 15.51
CA ASN A 189 -6.86 -17.07 15.27
C ASN A 189 -6.87 -16.71 13.77
N THR A 190 -6.66 -17.70 12.89
CA THR A 190 -6.73 -17.52 11.44
C THR A 190 -8.12 -17.09 10.99
N CYS A 191 -9.17 -17.77 11.47
CA CYS A 191 -10.56 -17.41 11.14
C CYS A 191 -10.90 -16.00 11.63
N GLU A 192 -10.53 -15.63 12.86
CA GLU A 192 -10.75 -14.29 13.41
C GLU A 192 -10.08 -13.20 12.57
N CYS A 193 -8.86 -13.44 12.09
CA CYS A 193 -8.17 -12.52 11.17
C CYS A 193 -8.93 -12.37 9.84
N VAL A 194 -9.37 -13.48 9.25
CA VAL A 194 -10.12 -13.49 7.98
C VAL A 194 -11.46 -12.77 8.13
N GLU A 195 -12.23 -13.09 9.19
CA GLU A 195 -13.52 -12.44 9.49
C GLU A 195 -13.37 -10.93 9.70
N THR A 196 -12.29 -10.50 10.35
CA THR A 196 -12.03 -9.08 10.57
C THR A 196 -11.69 -8.37 9.26
N ILE A 197 -10.87 -8.98 8.39
CA ILE A 197 -10.59 -8.43 7.06
C ILE A 197 -11.89 -8.29 6.27
N GLN A 198 -12.71 -9.34 6.24
CA GLN A 198 -14.00 -9.33 5.58
C GLN A 198 -14.88 -8.18 6.09
N LYS A 199 -15.01 -8.03 7.41
CA LYS A 199 -15.79 -6.96 8.03
C LYS A 199 -15.28 -5.56 7.64
N ILE A 200 -13.95 -5.34 7.66
CA ILE A 200 -13.35 -4.07 7.25
C ILE A 200 -13.68 -3.75 5.79
N MET A 201 -13.60 -4.75 4.91
CA MET A 201 -13.89 -4.56 3.48
C MET A 201 -15.37 -4.27 3.24
N GLU A 202 -16.28 -5.01 3.89
CA GLU A 202 -17.72 -4.80 3.78
C GLU A 202 -18.17 -3.42 4.31
N GLU A 203 -17.57 -2.95 5.42
CA GLU A 203 -17.86 -1.64 6.01
C GLU A 203 -17.30 -0.48 5.17
N THR A 204 -16.21 -0.69 4.45
CA THR A 204 -15.54 0.41 3.73
C THR A 204 -16.06 0.53 2.31
N ARG A 205 -16.25 -0.58 1.60
CA ARG A 205 -16.79 -0.58 0.23
C ARG A 205 -17.31 -1.96 -0.18
N ALA A 206 -18.63 -2.09 -0.27
CA ALA A 206 -19.31 -3.34 -0.57
C ALA A 206 -19.08 -3.91 -2.00
N ASN A 207 -18.53 -3.12 -2.94
CA ASN A 207 -18.43 -3.47 -4.38
C ASN A 207 -17.00 -3.51 -4.92
N VAL A 208 -15.99 -3.65 -4.07
CA VAL A 208 -14.60 -3.82 -4.52
C VAL A 208 -14.27 -5.31 -4.52
N ASP A 209 -13.58 -5.74 -5.56
CA ASP A 209 -13.10 -7.10 -5.68
C ASP A 209 -11.83 -7.26 -4.82
N TRP A 210 -11.97 -7.83 -3.63
CA TRP A 210 -10.87 -8.11 -2.71
C TRP A 210 -10.67 -9.61 -2.54
N PHE A 211 -9.48 -10.02 -2.11
CA PHE A 211 -9.19 -11.44 -1.98
C PHE A 211 -8.27 -11.77 -0.81
N VAL A 212 -8.61 -12.85 -0.09
CA VAL A 212 -7.78 -13.46 0.95
C VAL A 212 -7.49 -14.91 0.59
N ALA A 213 -6.22 -15.24 0.47
CA ALA A 213 -5.74 -16.61 0.32
C ALA A 213 -5.16 -17.10 1.65
N VAL A 214 -5.64 -18.23 2.15
CA VAL A 214 -5.19 -18.84 3.40
C VAL A 214 -4.33 -20.06 3.10
N GLY A 215 -3.10 -20.05 3.60
CA GLY A 215 -2.14 -21.15 3.45
C GLY A 215 -2.39 -22.33 4.38
N GLU A 216 -1.54 -23.33 4.27
CA GLU A 216 -1.51 -24.48 5.17
C GLU A 216 -0.92 -24.08 6.54
N GLU A 217 -1.44 -24.65 7.62
CA GLU A 217 -0.90 -24.43 8.96
C GLU A 217 0.51 -25.06 9.10
N ALA A 218 1.41 -24.32 9.70
CA ALA A 218 2.77 -24.77 10.01
C ALA A 218 2.91 -25.04 11.51
N ASP A 219 3.36 -26.21 11.88
CA ASP A 219 3.55 -26.67 13.26
C ASP A 219 4.85 -26.11 13.92
N ARG A 220 5.62 -25.32 13.16
CA ARG A 220 6.89 -24.71 13.60
C ARG A 220 7.37 -23.65 12.60
N LEU A 221 8.22 -22.75 13.10
CA LEU A 221 8.76 -21.63 12.33
C LEU A 221 9.46 -22.06 11.03
N SER A 222 10.20 -23.17 11.06
CA SER A 222 10.91 -23.69 9.86
C SER A 222 9.99 -24.15 8.72
N ARG A 223 8.69 -24.35 9.00
CA ARG A 223 7.68 -24.70 7.98
C ARG A 223 6.89 -23.51 7.46
N ILE A 224 7.16 -22.29 7.90
CA ILE A 224 6.48 -21.09 7.40
C ILE A 224 6.62 -20.96 5.87
N LYS A 225 7.77 -21.32 5.32
CA LYS A 225 7.98 -21.37 3.87
C LYS A 225 6.90 -22.21 3.15
N GLN A 226 6.51 -23.36 3.70
CA GLN A 226 5.47 -24.20 3.14
C GLN A 226 4.10 -23.51 3.24
N SER A 227 3.77 -22.94 4.39
CA SER A 227 2.55 -22.14 4.57
C SER A 227 2.44 -20.99 3.56
N TYR A 228 3.53 -20.26 3.35
CA TYR A 228 3.61 -19.20 2.35
C TYR A 228 3.42 -19.73 0.92
N HIS A 229 4.08 -20.83 0.55
CA HIS A 229 3.93 -21.40 -0.78
C HIS A 229 2.50 -21.86 -1.07
N THR A 230 1.84 -22.46 -0.08
CA THR A 230 0.43 -22.87 -0.22
C THR A 230 -0.48 -21.64 -0.29
N ALA A 231 -0.25 -20.59 0.51
CA ALA A 231 -0.98 -19.33 0.41
C ALA A 231 -0.78 -18.65 -0.95
N ALA A 232 0.46 -18.57 -1.45
CA ALA A 232 0.76 -17.97 -2.76
C ALA A 232 0.13 -18.76 -3.91
N ARG A 233 0.13 -20.09 -3.82
CA ARG A 233 -0.57 -20.95 -4.80
C ARG A 233 -2.08 -20.72 -4.75
N THR A 234 -2.67 -20.62 -3.56
CA THR A 234 -4.08 -20.30 -3.36
C THR A 234 -4.43 -18.93 -3.91
N TYR A 235 -3.56 -17.94 -3.68
CA TYR A 235 -3.71 -16.59 -4.20
C TYR A 235 -3.69 -16.50 -5.72
N ALA A 236 -2.94 -17.37 -6.39
CA ALA A 236 -2.92 -17.43 -7.86
C ALA A 236 -4.28 -17.82 -8.45
N PHE A 237 -5.15 -18.49 -7.68
CA PHE A 237 -6.50 -18.89 -8.11
C PHE A 237 -7.55 -17.78 -7.94
N ARG A 238 -7.22 -16.60 -7.45
CA ARG A 238 -8.16 -15.49 -7.25
C ARG A 238 -8.98 -15.12 -8.49
N TYR A 239 -8.41 -15.30 -9.68
CA TYR A 239 -9.09 -15.02 -10.95
C TYR A 239 -10.03 -16.15 -11.44
N LEU A 240 -9.96 -17.31 -10.79
CA LEU A 240 -10.74 -18.51 -11.14
C LEU A 240 -11.81 -18.84 -10.09
N TYR A 241 -11.89 -18.02 -9.05
CA TYR A 241 -12.76 -18.24 -7.91
C TYR A 241 -13.67 -17.05 -7.69
N ASP A 242 -14.99 -17.28 -7.71
CA ASP A 242 -16.01 -16.22 -7.61
C ASP A 242 -16.21 -15.68 -6.17
N GLY A 243 -15.43 -16.17 -5.19
CA GLY A 243 -15.48 -15.74 -3.80
C GLY A 243 -14.29 -14.86 -3.42
N HIS A 244 -14.37 -14.23 -2.26
CA HIS A 244 -13.32 -13.36 -1.72
C HIS A 244 -12.31 -14.08 -0.82
N ILE A 245 -12.63 -15.28 -0.32
CA ILE A 245 -11.81 -16.02 0.63
C ILE A 245 -11.62 -17.45 0.15
N LEU A 246 -10.35 -17.85 -0.02
CA LEU A 246 -10.03 -19.21 -0.43
C LEU A 246 -8.98 -19.85 0.48
N TYR A 247 -9.30 -21.00 1.03
CA TYR A 247 -8.39 -21.81 1.83
C TYR A 247 -7.66 -22.82 0.96
N TYR A 248 -6.39 -23.13 1.28
CA TYR A 248 -5.56 -24.06 0.51
C TYR A 248 -6.20 -25.45 0.32
N ASN A 249 -6.93 -25.94 1.33
CA ASN A 249 -7.61 -27.24 1.28
C ASN A 249 -8.83 -27.27 0.34
N MET A 250 -9.36 -26.12 -0.05
CA MET A 250 -10.46 -26.01 -1.03
C MET A 250 -9.96 -25.98 -2.49
N LEU A 251 -8.65 -25.81 -2.71
CA LEU A 251 -8.06 -25.74 -4.05
C LEU A 251 -8.35 -26.97 -4.90
N GLU A 252 -8.37 -28.15 -4.32
CA GLU A 252 -8.66 -29.39 -5.04
C GLU A 252 -10.11 -29.43 -5.52
N GLN A 253 -11.04 -28.97 -4.69
CA GLN A 253 -12.47 -28.86 -5.05
C GLN A 253 -12.70 -27.81 -6.14
N VAL A 254 -12.01 -26.64 -6.04
CA VAL A 254 -12.07 -25.60 -7.08
C VAL A 254 -11.50 -26.12 -8.40
N LYS A 255 -10.42 -26.90 -8.37
CA LYS A 255 -9.85 -27.54 -9.57
C LYS A 255 -10.78 -28.58 -10.18
N GLU A 256 -11.43 -29.39 -9.35
CA GLU A 256 -12.39 -30.38 -9.83
C GLU A 256 -13.61 -29.71 -10.46
N ASN A 257 -14.16 -28.68 -9.84
CA ASN A 257 -15.25 -27.88 -10.39
C ASN A 257 -14.83 -27.17 -11.69
N SER A 258 -13.62 -26.62 -11.74
CA SER A 258 -13.05 -26.01 -12.96
C SER A 258 -12.74 -27.08 -14.02
N ALA A 259 -12.39 -28.29 -13.63
CA ALA A 259 -12.17 -29.40 -14.55
C ALA A 259 -13.48 -29.96 -15.12
N ASP A 260 -14.58 -29.92 -14.36
CA ASP A 260 -15.90 -30.29 -14.88
C ASP A 260 -16.44 -29.18 -15.82
N THR A 261 -16.23 -27.92 -15.54
CA THR A 261 -16.49 -26.82 -16.47
C THR A 261 -15.61 -26.95 -17.72
N SER A 262 -14.32 -27.32 -17.55
CA SER A 262 -13.41 -27.53 -18.68
C SER A 262 -13.74 -28.76 -19.52
N LYS A 263 -14.44 -29.77 -18.99
CA LYS A 263 -14.97 -30.88 -19.82
C LYS A 263 -16.12 -30.43 -20.71
N THR A 264 -16.96 -29.54 -20.24
CA THR A 264 -18.00 -28.90 -21.05
C THR A 264 -17.39 -27.87 -22.01
N GLU A 265 -16.36 -27.12 -21.57
CA GLU A 265 -15.61 -26.16 -22.37
C GLU A 265 -14.62 -26.80 -23.35
N ALA A 266 -14.07 -28.00 -23.07
CA ALA A 266 -13.23 -28.72 -24.01
C ALA A 266 -13.99 -29.11 -25.31
N VAL A 267 -15.31 -29.15 -25.27
CA VAL A 267 -16.15 -29.30 -26.47
C VAL A 267 -16.26 -27.94 -27.22
N GLN A 268 -16.19 -26.82 -26.51
CA GLN A 268 -16.25 -25.46 -27.11
C GLN A 268 -14.89 -24.98 -27.64
N LEU A 269 -13.76 -25.46 -27.07
CA LEU A 269 -12.40 -25.15 -27.53
C LEU A 269 -12.08 -25.70 -28.95
N LYS A 270 -12.93 -26.56 -29.51
CA LYS A 270 -12.78 -26.99 -30.91
C LYS A 270 -12.89 -25.87 -31.94
N ASN A 271 -13.46 -24.74 -31.56
CA ASN A 271 -13.63 -23.55 -32.42
C ASN A 271 -12.62 -22.44 -32.16
N VAL A 272 -11.62 -22.66 -31.28
CA VAL A 272 -10.59 -21.67 -31.00
C VAL A 272 -9.64 -21.57 -32.17
N ASN A 273 -9.47 -20.38 -32.71
CA ASN A 273 -8.41 -20.12 -33.66
C ASN A 273 -7.06 -19.91 -32.94
N ILE A 274 -6.36 -21.03 -32.68
CA ILE A 274 -5.08 -21.05 -31.97
C ILE A 274 -4.03 -20.16 -32.70
N ASN A 275 -4.15 -20.00 -34.01
CA ASN A 275 -3.25 -19.13 -34.78
C ASN A 275 -3.42 -17.65 -34.45
N ALA A 276 -4.60 -17.22 -34.00
CA ALA A 276 -4.84 -15.85 -33.54
C ALA A 276 -4.12 -15.54 -32.21
N LEU A 277 -3.74 -16.54 -31.42
CA LEU A 277 -2.99 -16.41 -30.18
C LEU A 277 -1.47 -16.38 -30.35
N ASN A 278 -0.99 -16.36 -31.61
CA ASN A 278 0.46 -16.31 -31.88
C ASN A 278 1.06 -15.00 -31.31
N PRO A 279 2.03 -15.09 -30.38
CA PRO A 279 2.71 -13.92 -29.82
C PRO A 279 3.35 -13.00 -30.85
N GLU A 280 3.68 -13.52 -32.03
CA GLU A 280 4.29 -12.75 -33.13
C GLU A 280 3.34 -11.68 -33.68
N ILE A 281 2.03 -11.90 -33.66
CA ILE A 281 1.00 -10.93 -34.10
C ILE A 281 1.06 -9.69 -33.20
N LEU A 282 1.07 -9.91 -31.89
CA LEU A 282 1.21 -8.83 -30.89
C LEU A 282 2.55 -8.13 -30.99
N GLN A 283 3.65 -8.87 -31.12
CA GLN A 283 4.99 -8.27 -31.24
C GLN A 283 5.12 -7.44 -32.53
N LYS A 284 4.51 -7.88 -33.62
CA LYS A 284 4.48 -7.15 -34.89
C LYS A 284 3.69 -5.84 -34.75
N PHE A 285 2.52 -5.89 -34.13
CA PHE A 285 1.74 -4.68 -33.87
C PHE A 285 2.50 -3.71 -32.95
N LEU A 286 3.09 -4.18 -31.85
CA LEU A 286 3.88 -3.35 -30.92
C LEU A 286 5.10 -2.71 -31.55
N SER A 287 5.64 -3.31 -32.64
CA SER A 287 6.81 -2.78 -33.34
C SER A 287 6.48 -1.77 -34.46
N SER A 288 5.28 -1.77 -34.97
CA SER A 288 4.90 -0.99 -36.16
C SER A 288 3.52 -0.31 -36.09
N GLY A 289 2.68 -0.59 -35.06
CA GLY A 289 1.37 0.00 -34.86
C GLY A 289 1.43 1.45 -34.38
N LEU A 290 0.42 2.23 -34.74
CA LEU A 290 0.22 3.59 -34.26
C LEU A 290 -0.72 3.58 -33.05
N GLU A 291 -0.64 4.60 -32.19
CA GLU A 291 -1.48 4.72 -30.99
C GLU A 291 -2.97 4.74 -31.36
N ASP A 292 -3.34 5.41 -32.43
CA ASP A 292 -4.73 5.50 -32.91
C ASP A 292 -5.28 4.16 -33.44
N GLU A 293 -4.43 3.17 -33.69
CA GLU A 293 -4.81 1.84 -34.18
C GLU A 293 -5.04 0.83 -33.05
N VAL A 294 -4.69 1.18 -31.80
CA VAL A 294 -4.75 0.25 -30.65
C VAL A 294 -6.16 -0.30 -30.45
N ASP A 295 -7.18 0.55 -30.42
CA ASP A 295 -8.56 0.15 -30.18
C ASP A 295 -9.08 -0.78 -31.27
N SER A 296 -8.77 -0.47 -32.54
CA SER A 296 -9.15 -1.29 -33.67
C SER A 296 -8.45 -2.63 -33.66
N PHE A 297 -7.12 -2.64 -33.38
CA PHE A 297 -6.34 -3.86 -33.28
C PHE A 297 -6.85 -4.76 -32.14
N VAL A 298 -7.11 -4.20 -30.96
CA VAL A 298 -7.63 -4.94 -29.81
C VAL A 298 -8.99 -5.58 -30.16
N HIS A 299 -9.89 -4.81 -30.76
CA HIS A 299 -11.18 -5.30 -31.20
C HIS A 299 -11.05 -6.48 -32.18
N ASP A 300 -10.20 -6.34 -33.21
CA ASP A 300 -9.98 -7.35 -34.23
C ASP A 300 -9.27 -8.59 -33.68
N TYR A 301 -8.31 -8.40 -32.75
CA TYR A 301 -7.62 -9.48 -32.08
C TYR A 301 -8.59 -10.35 -31.25
N PHE A 302 -9.46 -9.73 -30.46
CA PHE A 302 -10.46 -10.46 -29.68
C PHE A 302 -11.55 -11.08 -30.57
N HIS A 303 -11.91 -10.40 -31.67
CA HIS A 303 -12.86 -10.96 -32.64
C HIS A 303 -12.30 -12.19 -33.37
N ALA A 304 -11.00 -12.19 -33.70
CA ALA A 304 -10.31 -13.29 -34.34
C ALA A 304 -10.18 -14.53 -33.43
N ILE A 305 -10.11 -14.33 -32.09
CA ILE A 305 -10.10 -15.40 -31.10
C ILE A 305 -11.48 -16.09 -31.01
N GLY A 306 -12.55 -15.32 -31.22
CA GLY A 306 -13.95 -15.80 -31.15
C GLY A 306 -14.63 -15.44 -29.82
N ARG A 307 -15.96 -15.27 -29.87
CA ARG A 307 -16.77 -14.92 -28.69
C ARG A 307 -16.92 -16.06 -27.70
N GLU A 308 -17.25 -17.27 -28.18
CA GLU A 308 -17.49 -18.44 -27.32
C GLU A 308 -16.29 -18.80 -26.43
N PRO A 309 -15.03 -18.84 -26.94
CA PRO A 309 -13.88 -19.11 -26.08
C PRO A 309 -13.64 -18.02 -25.02
N MET A 310 -14.00 -16.76 -25.30
CA MET A 310 -13.83 -15.65 -24.36
C MET A 310 -14.86 -15.64 -23.23
N GLU A 311 -15.92 -16.42 -23.31
CA GLU A 311 -16.85 -16.66 -22.19
C GLU A 311 -16.24 -17.57 -21.11
N SER A 312 -15.26 -18.41 -21.51
CA SER A 312 -14.49 -19.20 -20.56
C SER A 312 -13.51 -18.35 -19.77
N LEU A 313 -13.64 -18.34 -18.45
CA LEU A 313 -12.75 -17.62 -17.54
C LEU A 313 -11.30 -18.10 -17.66
N VAL A 314 -11.10 -19.42 -17.76
CA VAL A 314 -9.77 -20.04 -17.92
C VAL A 314 -9.10 -19.60 -19.22
N PHE A 315 -9.86 -19.61 -20.30
CA PHE A 315 -9.34 -19.22 -21.61
C PHE A 315 -9.05 -17.73 -21.67
N ARG A 316 -9.92 -16.89 -21.14
CA ARG A 316 -9.73 -15.43 -21.03
C ARG A 316 -8.45 -15.09 -20.26
N ASN A 317 -8.22 -15.75 -19.12
CA ASN A 317 -6.99 -15.57 -18.35
C ASN A 317 -5.74 -16.06 -19.11
N TYR A 318 -5.86 -17.14 -19.86
CA TYR A 318 -4.77 -17.59 -20.74
C TYR A 318 -4.43 -16.53 -21.80
N VAL A 319 -5.43 -15.92 -22.44
CA VAL A 319 -5.25 -14.85 -23.43
C VAL A 319 -4.58 -13.64 -22.79
N VAL A 320 -5.07 -13.18 -21.63
CA VAL A 320 -4.50 -12.05 -20.89
C VAL A 320 -3.03 -12.30 -20.51
N LEU A 321 -2.71 -13.49 -20.01
CA LEU A 321 -1.33 -13.86 -19.69
C LEU A 321 -0.44 -13.89 -20.94
N ASN A 322 -0.94 -14.41 -22.06
CA ASN A 322 -0.20 -14.45 -23.32
C ASN A 322 0.09 -13.03 -23.83
N VAL A 323 -0.90 -12.13 -23.80
CA VAL A 323 -0.73 -10.71 -24.15
C VAL A 323 0.31 -10.07 -23.23
N ARG A 324 0.20 -10.25 -21.91
CA ARG A 324 1.12 -9.70 -20.92
C ARG A 324 2.57 -10.16 -21.15
N PHE A 325 2.79 -11.46 -21.35
CA PHE A 325 4.12 -11.99 -21.65
C PHE A 325 4.68 -11.45 -22.96
N SER A 326 3.85 -11.29 -23.97
CA SER A 326 4.27 -10.73 -25.26
C SER A 326 4.71 -9.28 -25.14
N VAL A 327 3.94 -8.46 -24.41
CA VAL A 327 4.27 -7.06 -24.13
C VAL A 327 5.56 -6.95 -23.29
N LEU A 328 5.68 -7.70 -22.21
CA LEU A 328 6.89 -7.70 -21.37
C LEU A 328 8.14 -8.15 -22.15
N SER A 329 8.00 -9.16 -22.98
CA SER A 329 9.08 -9.63 -23.85
C SER A 329 9.52 -8.57 -24.86
N PHE A 330 8.54 -7.83 -25.41
CA PHE A 330 8.82 -6.72 -26.33
C PHE A 330 9.54 -5.56 -25.62
N LEU A 331 9.04 -5.13 -24.44
CA LEU A 331 9.67 -4.08 -23.63
C LEU A 331 11.11 -4.45 -23.25
N LYS A 332 11.35 -5.71 -22.88
CA LYS A 332 12.70 -6.19 -22.56
C LYS A 332 13.64 -6.15 -23.78
N LYS A 333 13.12 -6.48 -24.97
CA LYS A 333 13.90 -6.34 -26.22
C LYS A 333 14.22 -4.88 -26.51
N LEU A 334 13.26 -3.96 -26.32
CA LEU A 334 13.47 -2.52 -26.48
C LEU A 334 14.53 -1.98 -25.53
N ASP A 335 14.46 -2.35 -24.23
CA ASP A 335 15.46 -1.93 -23.23
C ASP A 335 16.87 -2.42 -23.60
N MET A 336 17.00 -3.67 -24.08
CA MET A 336 18.27 -4.20 -24.58
C MET A 336 18.77 -3.47 -25.85
N MET A 337 17.87 -3.10 -26.76
CA MET A 337 18.24 -2.32 -27.95
C MET A 337 18.70 -0.90 -27.58
N ILE A 338 18.01 -0.24 -26.64
CA ILE A 338 18.35 1.11 -26.15
C ILE A 338 19.72 1.09 -25.43
N ARG A 339 19.99 0.07 -24.60
CA ARG A 339 21.30 -0.09 -23.93
C ARG A 339 22.45 -0.40 -24.88
N ASN A 340 22.17 -1.04 -25.99
CA ASN A 340 23.18 -1.39 -27.00
C ASN A 340 23.34 -0.35 -28.11
N CYS A 341 22.57 0.77 -28.08
CA CYS A 341 22.66 1.84 -29.04
C CYS A 341 23.92 2.69 -28.77
N PRO A 342 24.91 2.78 -29.74
CA PRO A 342 26.20 3.43 -29.47
C PRO A 342 26.10 4.95 -29.27
N GLU A 343 25.05 5.61 -29.75
CA GLU A 343 24.87 7.07 -29.65
C GLU A 343 24.54 7.58 -28.23
N LYS A 344 24.00 6.76 -27.33
CA LYS A 344 23.74 7.18 -25.94
C LYS A 344 24.89 7.02 -24.96
N ARG A 345 26.00 6.35 -25.38
CA ARG A 345 27.23 6.28 -24.58
C ARG A 345 27.96 7.61 -24.49
N GLN A 346 27.71 8.55 -25.41
CA GLN A 346 28.36 9.87 -25.43
C GLN A 346 27.61 10.95 -24.63
N MET A 347 26.38 10.71 -24.17
CA MET A 347 25.61 11.67 -23.34
C MET A 347 25.66 11.40 -21.83
N MET A 348 26.34 10.34 -21.38
CA MET A 348 26.53 10.00 -19.95
C MET A 348 28.01 10.02 -19.52
N LEU A 349 28.91 10.63 -20.27
CA LEU A 349 30.23 11.05 -19.87
C LEU A 349 30.35 12.58 -19.94
#